data_b5dd5943bae5a310c648a7b94fc2bbb7
#
_entry.id   b5dd5943bae5a310c648a7b94fc2bbb7
#
_cell.length_a   1.000
_cell.length_b   1.000
_cell.length_c   1.000
_cell.angle_alpha   90.00
_cell.angle_beta   90.00
_cell.angle_gamma   90.00
#
_symmetry.space_group_name_H-M   'P 1'
#
loop_
_entity.id
_entity.type
_entity.pdbx_description
1 polymer ?
#
loop_
_entity_poly.entity_id
_entity_poly.type
_entity_poly.pdbx_seq_one_letter_code
_entity_poly.pdbx_strand_id
1 'polypeptide(L)'
;IYEKHFRNAREAGSYIIMDNSLHELGEAYDTDRLMYWIHELEPDEFIVPDVWQDYVQTLVNAKKWKDVELPEGTTKVAVVQAHDYASAFECYHILKNHHGYQKIAFSYGADWYAKEFPHPNPLVGKMMGRIMTISKMYKAGLIKDSDRVHLLGCALPQEFSYYPDFPFIESI
;
A
#
# COMPACT_ATOMS: atom_id res chain seq x y z
N ILE A 1 -3.79 -23.57 -10.71
CA ILE A 1 -5.14 -23.33 -10.14
C ILE A 1 -5.40 -21.83 -10.03
N TYR A 2 -4.48 -21.06 -9.47
CA TYR A 2 -4.64 -19.60 -9.28
C TYR A 2 -4.73 -18.84 -10.60
N GLU A 3 -3.88 -19.11 -11.59
CA GLU A 3 -3.91 -18.46 -12.90
C GLU A 3 -5.30 -18.52 -13.55
N LYS A 4 -5.88 -19.71 -13.62
CA LYS A 4 -7.23 -19.89 -14.20
C LYS A 4 -8.29 -19.10 -13.44
N HIS A 5 -8.17 -19.00 -12.10
CA HIS A 5 -9.09 -18.22 -11.28
C HIS A 5 -9.01 -16.72 -11.63
N PHE A 6 -7.81 -16.17 -11.71
CA PHE A 6 -7.63 -14.75 -12.04
C PHE A 6 -8.02 -14.41 -13.48
N ARG A 7 -7.74 -15.31 -14.45
CA ARG A 7 -8.22 -15.11 -15.83
C ARG A 7 -9.75 -15.12 -15.89
N ASN A 8 -10.41 -16.06 -15.22
CA ASN A 8 -11.87 -16.08 -15.16
C ASN A 8 -12.44 -14.82 -14.45
N ALA A 9 -11.79 -14.36 -13.40
CA ALA A 9 -12.18 -13.12 -12.70
C ALA A 9 -12.05 -11.90 -13.63
N ARG A 10 -10.97 -11.81 -14.41
CA ARG A 10 -10.77 -10.74 -15.40
C ARG A 10 -11.84 -10.79 -16.49
N GLU A 11 -12.10 -11.96 -17.06
CA GLU A 11 -13.17 -12.15 -18.05
C GLU A 11 -14.57 -11.80 -17.51
N ALA A 12 -14.79 -12.00 -16.21
CA ALA A 12 -16.01 -11.60 -15.52
C ALA A 12 -16.08 -10.11 -15.17
N GLY A 13 -15.07 -9.30 -15.50
CA GLY A 13 -15.02 -7.87 -15.23
C GLY A 13 -14.68 -7.51 -13.79
N SER A 14 -14.06 -8.43 -13.03
CA SER A 14 -13.61 -8.15 -11.66
C SER A 14 -12.45 -7.17 -11.66
N TYR A 15 -12.44 -6.26 -10.68
CA TYR A 15 -11.29 -5.40 -10.39
C TYR A 15 -10.17 -6.21 -9.72
N ILE A 16 -8.97 -6.15 -10.26
CA ILE A 16 -7.84 -6.98 -9.82
C ILE A 16 -6.73 -6.07 -9.27
N ILE A 17 -6.39 -6.28 -8.00
CA ILE A 17 -5.20 -5.71 -7.37
C ILE A 17 -4.17 -6.83 -7.24
N MET A 18 -3.01 -6.67 -7.89
CA MET A 18 -1.90 -7.62 -7.78
C MET A 18 -0.91 -7.15 -6.71
N ASP A 19 -0.75 -7.97 -5.68
CA ASP A 19 0.23 -7.74 -4.61
C ASP A 19 1.63 -8.26 -4.99
N ASN A 20 2.66 -7.70 -4.38
CA ASN A 20 4.06 -8.12 -4.52
C ASN A 20 4.44 -9.30 -3.61
N SER A 21 3.52 -9.79 -2.80
CA SER A 21 3.67 -10.95 -1.87
C SER A 21 4.74 -10.79 -0.78
N LEU A 22 5.13 -9.56 -0.44
CA LEU A 22 6.13 -9.30 0.60
C LEU A 22 5.77 -9.96 1.94
N HIS A 23 4.49 -9.92 2.32
CA HIS A 23 4.02 -10.45 3.61
C HIS A 23 4.15 -11.97 3.70
N GLU A 24 3.82 -12.68 2.62
CA GLU A 24 3.84 -14.15 2.56
C GLU A 24 5.26 -14.70 2.42
N LEU A 25 6.15 -14.02 1.69
CA LEU A 25 7.47 -14.50 1.36
C LEU A 25 8.57 -13.91 2.26
N GLY A 26 8.29 -12.83 2.98
CA GLY A 26 9.31 -12.06 3.74
C GLY A 26 10.17 -11.14 2.87
N GLU A 27 10.04 -11.25 1.55
CA GLU A 27 10.66 -10.38 0.54
C GLU A 27 9.71 -10.23 -0.66
N ALA A 28 9.87 -9.15 -1.43
CA ALA A 28 9.08 -8.98 -2.64
C ALA A 28 9.36 -10.09 -3.64
N TYR A 29 8.31 -10.52 -4.34
CA TYR A 29 8.40 -11.58 -5.35
C TYR A 29 9.42 -11.21 -6.45
N ASP A 30 10.02 -12.22 -7.06
CA ASP A 30 11.02 -12.06 -8.12
C ASP A 30 10.50 -11.14 -9.25
N THR A 31 11.31 -10.14 -9.63
CA THR A 31 10.92 -9.09 -10.56
C THR A 31 10.52 -9.61 -11.93
N ASP A 32 11.25 -10.59 -12.49
CA ASP A 32 10.96 -11.10 -13.83
C ASP A 32 9.64 -11.88 -13.84
N ARG A 33 9.37 -12.62 -12.77
CA ARG A 33 8.11 -13.31 -12.58
C ARG A 33 6.95 -12.37 -12.31
N LEU A 34 7.18 -11.27 -11.55
CA LEU A 34 6.18 -10.21 -11.38
C LEU A 34 5.80 -9.60 -12.72
N MET A 35 6.79 -9.21 -13.53
CA MET A 35 6.57 -8.63 -14.85
C MET A 35 5.80 -9.60 -15.77
N TYR A 36 6.18 -10.88 -15.75
CA TYR A 36 5.45 -11.90 -16.50
C TYR A 36 3.95 -11.92 -16.11
N TRP A 37 3.64 -11.98 -14.81
CA TRP A 37 2.25 -12.04 -14.35
C TRP A 37 1.48 -10.73 -14.55
N ILE A 38 2.14 -9.58 -14.45
CA ILE A 38 1.53 -8.28 -14.74
C ILE A 38 1.06 -8.25 -16.22
N HIS A 39 1.89 -8.69 -17.15
CA HIS A 39 1.52 -8.73 -18.56
C HIS A 39 0.48 -9.81 -18.88
N GLU A 40 0.50 -10.94 -18.19
CA GLU A 40 -0.47 -12.03 -18.41
C GLU A 40 -1.86 -11.74 -17.83
N LEU A 41 -1.95 -11.01 -16.74
CA LEU A 41 -3.19 -10.76 -16.01
C LEU A 41 -3.73 -9.35 -16.20
N GLU A 42 -2.89 -8.42 -16.65
CA GLU A 42 -3.22 -7.00 -16.85
C GLU A 42 -4.03 -6.43 -15.67
N PRO A 43 -3.49 -6.48 -14.42
CA PRO A 43 -4.24 -6.05 -13.24
C PRO A 43 -4.63 -4.56 -13.33
N ASP A 44 -5.73 -4.18 -12.70
CA ASP A 44 -6.13 -2.77 -12.62
C ASP A 44 -5.16 -1.98 -11.73
N GLU A 45 -4.62 -2.64 -10.70
CA GLU A 45 -3.60 -2.07 -9.80
C GLU A 45 -2.49 -3.10 -9.50
N PHE A 46 -1.29 -2.58 -9.36
CA PHE A 46 -0.11 -3.35 -8.97
C PHE A 46 0.61 -2.70 -7.79
N ILE A 47 0.80 -3.46 -6.71
CA ILE A 47 1.54 -3.01 -5.54
C ILE A 47 3.04 -3.11 -5.83
N VAL A 48 3.70 -1.96 -5.89
CA VAL A 48 5.13 -1.85 -6.18
C VAL A 48 5.95 -2.53 -5.07
N PRO A 49 6.98 -3.31 -5.41
CA PRO A 49 7.84 -3.97 -4.43
C PRO A 49 8.39 -3.02 -3.37
N ASP A 50 8.07 -3.30 -2.13
CA ASP A 50 8.49 -2.58 -0.94
C ASP A 50 9.34 -3.47 -0.01
N VAL A 51 9.87 -2.90 1.07
CA VAL A 51 10.69 -3.63 2.05
C VAL A 51 10.13 -3.37 3.44
N TRP A 52 9.80 -4.44 4.15
CA TRP A 52 9.15 -4.40 5.45
C TRP A 52 9.89 -3.51 6.45
N GLN A 53 9.22 -2.49 6.96
CA GLN A 53 9.70 -1.50 7.91
C GLN A 53 10.99 -0.76 7.50
N ASP A 54 11.40 -0.85 6.23
CA ASP A 54 12.54 -0.13 5.66
C ASP A 54 12.09 0.86 4.60
N TYR A 55 11.85 2.11 5.03
CA TYR A 55 11.37 3.16 4.11
C TYR A 55 12.44 3.59 3.11
N VAL A 56 13.72 3.52 3.48
CA VAL A 56 14.82 3.94 2.60
C VAL A 56 14.92 2.99 1.40
N GLN A 57 14.96 1.68 1.66
CA GLN A 57 15.02 0.69 0.59
C GLN A 57 13.71 0.65 -0.20
N THR A 58 12.56 0.86 0.45
CA THR A 58 11.26 1.01 -0.22
C THR A 58 11.27 2.18 -1.20
N LEU A 59 11.79 3.34 -0.81
CA LEU A 59 11.93 4.50 -1.71
C LEU A 59 12.88 4.23 -2.88
N VAL A 60 13.97 3.50 -2.67
CA VAL A 60 14.88 3.07 -3.74
C VAL A 60 14.15 2.19 -4.75
N ASN A 61 13.37 1.21 -4.27
CA ASN A 61 12.57 0.35 -5.13
C ASN A 61 11.49 1.14 -5.88
N ALA A 62 10.74 1.98 -5.17
CA ALA A 62 9.72 2.83 -5.78
C ALA A 62 10.31 3.74 -6.88
N LYS A 63 11.50 4.31 -6.65
CA LYS A 63 12.19 5.10 -7.68
C LYS A 63 12.52 4.29 -8.94
N LYS A 64 12.92 3.03 -8.79
CA LYS A 64 13.19 2.13 -9.93
C LYS A 64 11.90 1.79 -10.70
N TRP A 65 10.82 1.47 -9.94
CA TRP A 65 9.56 1.03 -10.52
C TRP A 65 8.74 2.15 -11.15
N LYS A 66 8.99 3.41 -10.79
CA LYS A 66 8.20 4.52 -11.34
C LYS A 66 8.25 4.58 -12.87
N ASP A 67 9.42 4.31 -13.45
CA ASP A 67 9.68 4.43 -14.89
C ASP A 67 9.51 3.07 -15.64
N VAL A 68 9.18 1.98 -14.94
CA VAL A 68 8.88 0.68 -15.56
C VAL A 68 7.56 0.78 -16.32
N GLU A 69 7.56 0.41 -17.60
CA GLU A 69 6.35 0.35 -18.41
C GLU A 69 5.48 -0.85 -17.99
N LEU A 70 4.20 -0.60 -17.76
CA LEU A 70 3.19 -1.60 -17.45
C LEU A 70 2.12 -1.62 -18.54
N PRO A 71 1.26 -2.66 -18.60
CA PRO A 71 0.12 -2.67 -19.50
C PRO A 71 -0.75 -1.42 -19.34
N GLU A 72 -1.36 -0.97 -20.44
CA GLU A 72 -2.25 0.19 -20.43
C GLU A 72 -3.41 -0.04 -19.45
N GLY A 73 -3.65 0.95 -18.60
CA GLY A 73 -4.69 0.88 -17.56
C GLY A 73 -4.22 0.36 -16.21
N THR A 74 -3.04 -0.28 -16.10
CA THR A 74 -2.50 -0.72 -14.81
C THR A 74 -1.95 0.46 -14.00
N THR A 75 -2.52 0.72 -12.84
CA THR A 75 -2.06 1.74 -11.89
C THR A 75 -1.00 1.17 -10.94
N LYS A 76 0.15 1.85 -10.82
CA LYS A 76 1.16 1.52 -9.81
C LYS A 76 0.75 2.08 -8.46
N VAL A 77 0.75 1.24 -7.43
CA VAL A 77 0.46 1.62 -6.05
C VAL A 77 1.74 1.49 -5.22
N ALA A 78 2.29 2.59 -4.75
CA ALA A 78 3.47 2.56 -3.88
C ALA A 78 3.06 2.39 -2.41
N VAL A 79 3.91 1.76 -1.60
CA VAL A 79 3.61 1.43 -0.21
C VAL A 79 4.40 2.34 0.73
N VAL A 80 3.74 2.88 1.75
CA VAL A 80 4.42 3.54 2.87
C VAL A 80 4.94 2.46 3.82
N GLN A 81 6.25 2.34 3.88
CA GLN A 81 6.97 1.58 4.90
C GLN A 81 7.69 2.55 5.83
N ALA A 82 7.73 2.26 7.13
CA ALA A 82 8.27 3.16 8.13
C ALA A 82 8.62 2.42 9.43
N HIS A 83 9.37 3.08 10.30
CA HIS A 83 9.67 2.61 11.65
C HIS A 83 9.16 3.56 12.74
N ASP A 84 8.64 4.73 12.35
CA ASP A 84 7.97 5.72 13.19
C ASP A 84 7.12 6.69 12.33
N TYR A 85 6.43 7.63 13.00
CA TYR A 85 5.60 8.62 12.33
C TYR A 85 6.40 9.53 11.40
N ALA A 86 7.61 9.95 11.80
CA ALA A 86 8.41 10.89 11.01
C ALA A 86 8.85 10.25 9.69
N SER A 87 9.34 9.01 9.73
CA SER A 87 9.71 8.26 8.53
C SER A 87 8.51 7.91 7.66
N ALA A 88 7.33 7.67 8.25
CA ALA A 88 6.10 7.47 7.48
C ALA A 88 5.68 8.75 6.73
N PHE A 89 5.76 9.91 7.39
CA PHE A 89 5.49 11.21 6.79
C PHE A 89 6.45 11.49 5.62
N GLU A 90 7.74 11.28 5.83
CA GLU A 90 8.77 11.47 4.81
C GLU A 90 8.58 10.52 3.62
N CYS A 91 8.34 9.23 3.90
CA CYS A 91 8.09 8.21 2.87
C CYS A 91 6.89 8.61 1.99
N TYR A 92 5.74 8.92 2.59
CA TYR A 92 4.57 9.38 1.85
C TYR A 92 4.87 10.63 1.01
N HIS A 93 5.53 11.63 1.60
CA HIS A 93 5.88 12.88 0.92
C HIS A 93 6.74 12.63 -0.33
N ILE A 94 7.77 11.78 -0.21
CA ILE A 94 8.66 11.45 -1.33
C ILE A 94 7.94 10.66 -2.40
N LEU A 95 7.18 9.63 -2.02
CA LEU A 95 6.40 8.82 -2.97
C LEU A 95 5.46 9.68 -3.81
N LYS A 96 4.74 10.61 -3.16
CA LYS A 96 3.77 11.47 -3.81
C LYS A 96 4.42 12.59 -4.63
N ASN A 97 5.30 13.39 -4.00
CA ASN A 97 5.74 14.67 -4.57
C ASN A 97 7.04 14.56 -5.38
N HIS A 98 7.87 13.57 -5.12
CA HIS A 98 9.15 13.38 -5.83
C HIS A 98 9.11 12.20 -6.81
N HIS A 99 8.43 11.10 -6.45
CA HIS A 99 8.28 9.96 -7.35
C HIS A 99 7.02 10.05 -8.21
N GLY A 100 6.00 10.84 -7.81
CA GLY A 100 4.80 11.12 -8.60
C GLY A 100 3.76 9.99 -8.62
N TYR A 101 3.77 9.11 -7.61
CA TYR A 101 2.75 8.07 -7.51
C TYR A 101 1.35 8.65 -7.30
N GLN A 102 0.41 8.19 -8.12
CA GLN A 102 -0.99 8.66 -8.08
C GLN A 102 -1.80 7.97 -6.98
N LYS A 103 -1.43 6.75 -6.61
CA LYS A 103 -2.05 5.99 -5.53
C LYS A 103 -0.98 5.46 -4.58
N ILE A 104 -1.23 5.59 -3.27
CA ILE A 104 -0.29 5.21 -2.23
C ILE A 104 -1.00 4.34 -1.20
N ALA A 105 -0.38 3.22 -0.83
CA ALA A 105 -0.90 2.30 0.18
C ALA A 105 -0.24 2.51 1.54
N PHE A 106 -1.00 2.26 2.61
CA PHE A 106 -0.49 2.10 3.96
C PHE A 106 -0.58 0.63 4.36
N SER A 107 0.56 -0.02 4.56
CA SER A 107 0.58 -1.39 5.01
C SER A 107 0.05 -1.50 6.45
N TYR A 108 -0.51 -2.66 6.81
CA TYR A 108 -0.90 -2.92 8.19
C TYR A 108 0.23 -3.66 8.92
N GLY A 109 0.09 -3.80 10.25
CA GLY A 109 0.85 -4.78 11.02
C GLY A 109 2.24 -4.32 11.47
N ALA A 110 2.79 -3.21 10.98
CA ALA A 110 4.06 -2.69 11.45
C ALA A 110 4.05 -2.41 12.97
N ASP A 111 5.10 -2.82 13.66
CA ASP A 111 5.16 -2.76 15.13
C ASP A 111 5.21 -1.33 15.67
N TRP A 112 5.71 -0.38 14.88
CA TRP A 112 5.77 1.02 15.27
C TRP A 112 4.39 1.66 15.44
N TYR A 113 3.35 1.18 14.76
CA TYR A 113 1.97 1.65 15.00
C TYR A 113 1.53 1.43 16.44
N ALA A 114 1.86 0.27 17.02
CA ALA A 114 1.53 -0.01 18.42
C ALA A 114 2.33 0.85 19.41
N LYS A 115 3.47 1.41 19.00
CA LYS A 115 4.22 2.40 19.79
C LYS A 115 3.55 3.77 19.75
N GLU A 116 2.99 4.16 18.59
CA GLU A 116 2.23 5.42 18.44
C GLU A 116 0.90 5.39 19.20
N PHE A 117 0.30 4.22 19.36
CA PHE A 117 -0.91 4.00 20.15
C PHE A 117 -0.76 2.78 21.06
N PRO A 118 -0.11 2.94 22.23
CA PRO A 118 0.05 1.85 23.18
C PRO A 118 -1.31 1.33 23.68
N HIS A 119 -1.54 0.03 23.53
CA HIS A 119 -2.77 -0.63 23.97
C HIS A 119 -2.48 -2.05 24.48
N PRO A 120 -3.18 -2.56 25.54
CA PRO A 120 -2.98 -3.92 26.03
C PRO A 120 -3.17 -5.02 24.97
N ASN A 121 -4.09 -4.81 24.00
CA ASN A 121 -4.20 -5.65 22.83
C ASN A 121 -3.35 -5.04 21.69
N PRO A 122 -2.26 -5.71 21.25
CA PRO A 122 -1.36 -5.19 20.24
C PRO A 122 -2.03 -5.01 18.86
N LEU A 123 -3.07 -5.80 18.53
CA LEU A 123 -3.81 -5.62 17.28
C LEU A 123 -4.61 -4.31 17.29
N VAL A 124 -5.21 -3.95 18.42
CA VAL A 124 -5.86 -2.65 18.59
C VAL A 124 -4.83 -1.52 18.50
N GLY A 125 -3.66 -1.69 19.13
CA GLY A 125 -2.57 -0.74 19.03
C GLY A 125 -2.14 -0.48 17.59
N LYS A 126 -1.93 -1.53 16.82
CA LYS A 126 -1.56 -1.42 15.38
C LYS A 126 -2.66 -0.76 14.55
N MET A 127 -3.90 -1.17 14.73
CA MET A 127 -5.07 -0.56 14.06
C MET A 127 -5.16 0.94 14.35
N MET A 128 -5.21 1.31 15.63
CA MET A 128 -5.35 2.72 16.03
C MET A 128 -4.13 3.55 15.64
N GLY A 129 -2.93 2.99 15.72
CA GLY A 129 -1.71 3.66 15.28
C GLY A 129 -1.74 4.01 13.80
N ARG A 130 -2.22 3.11 12.92
CA ARG A 130 -2.38 3.40 11.49
C ARG A 130 -3.43 4.50 11.27
N ILE A 131 -4.61 4.39 11.90
CA ILE A 131 -5.67 5.40 11.83
C ILE A 131 -5.13 6.77 12.26
N MET A 132 -4.45 6.83 13.40
CA MET A 132 -3.88 8.09 13.91
C MET A 132 -2.81 8.67 12.98
N THR A 133 -1.97 7.82 12.39
CA THR A 133 -0.93 8.24 11.44
C THR A 133 -1.56 8.91 10.22
N ILE A 134 -2.53 8.25 9.59
CA ILE A 134 -3.25 8.77 8.43
C ILE A 134 -3.98 10.06 8.79
N SER A 135 -4.67 10.09 9.95
CA SER A 135 -5.37 11.30 10.44
C SER A 135 -4.44 12.48 10.68
N LYS A 136 -3.24 12.23 11.26
CA LYS A 136 -2.23 13.28 11.47
C LYS A 136 -1.71 13.83 10.14
N MET A 137 -1.44 12.95 9.15
CA MET A 137 -1.00 13.36 7.82
C MET A 137 -2.06 14.18 7.08
N TYR A 138 -3.32 13.78 7.18
CA TYR A 138 -4.44 14.51 6.60
C TYR A 138 -4.62 15.87 7.26
N LYS A 139 -4.63 15.95 8.59
CA LYS A 139 -4.70 17.23 9.34
C LYS A 139 -3.53 18.16 9.04
N ALA A 140 -2.34 17.60 8.75
CA ALA A 140 -1.16 18.38 8.35
C ALA A 140 -1.20 18.83 6.89
N GLY A 141 -2.23 18.45 6.11
CA GLY A 141 -2.38 18.78 4.69
C GLY A 141 -1.43 18.01 3.76
N LEU A 142 -0.77 16.96 4.26
CA LEU A 142 0.07 16.09 3.45
C LEU A 142 -0.78 15.17 2.57
N ILE A 143 -1.81 14.56 3.15
CA ILE A 143 -2.88 13.87 2.44
C ILE A 143 -4.00 14.87 2.18
N LYS A 144 -4.56 14.88 0.99
CA LYS A 144 -5.65 15.76 0.55
C LYS A 144 -6.86 14.92 0.14
N ASP A 145 -8.04 15.54 0.10
CA ASP A 145 -9.29 14.89 -0.34
C ASP A 145 -9.19 14.27 -1.75
N SER A 146 -8.36 14.88 -2.60
CA SER A 146 -8.13 14.42 -3.98
C SER A 146 -7.10 13.30 -4.12
N ASP A 147 -6.47 12.88 -3.04
CA ASP A 147 -5.49 11.80 -3.08
C ASP A 147 -6.19 10.44 -3.16
N ARG A 148 -5.45 9.43 -3.59
CA ARG A 148 -5.93 8.06 -3.70
C ARG A 148 -5.11 7.19 -2.75
N VAL A 149 -5.75 6.67 -1.71
CA VAL A 149 -5.11 5.84 -0.70
C VAL A 149 -5.73 4.46 -0.66
N HIS A 150 -4.87 3.44 -0.63
CA HIS A 150 -5.23 2.05 -0.39
C HIS A 150 -4.78 1.63 1.01
N LEU A 151 -5.64 0.91 1.73
CA LEU A 151 -5.27 0.29 3.00
C LEU A 151 -4.90 -1.17 2.75
N LEU A 152 -3.61 -1.46 2.70
CA LEU A 152 -3.09 -2.80 2.42
C LEU A 152 -3.23 -3.69 3.66
N GLY A 153 -4.21 -4.57 3.62
CA GLY A 153 -4.60 -5.42 4.75
C GLY A 153 -5.19 -4.66 5.94
N CYS A 154 -5.58 -5.37 6.98
CA CYS A 154 -6.04 -4.78 8.24
C CYS A 154 -5.69 -5.66 9.45
N ALA A 155 -5.45 -5.02 10.59
CA ALA A 155 -5.24 -5.75 11.86
C ALA A 155 -6.56 -6.31 12.43
N LEU A 156 -7.64 -5.52 12.32
CA LEU A 156 -8.97 -5.87 12.81
C LEU A 156 -10.03 -5.28 11.86
N PRO A 157 -11.12 -6.03 11.53
CA PRO A 157 -12.19 -5.51 10.65
C PRO A 157 -12.87 -4.24 11.17
N GLN A 158 -12.86 -4.02 12.48
CA GLN A 158 -13.39 -2.80 13.10
C GLN A 158 -12.72 -1.53 12.61
N GLU A 159 -11.49 -1.64 12.07
CA GLU A 159 -10.76 -0.52 11.49
C GLU A 159 -11.56 0.21 10.41
N PHE A 160 -12.34 -0.52 9.64
CA PHE A 160 -13.11 0.05 8.52
C PHE A 160 -14.15 1.07 8.96
N SER A 161 -14.66 0.99 10.20
CA SER A 161 -15.63 1.95 10.73
C SER A 161 -15.06 3.33 11.05
N TYR A 162 -13.73 3.49 11.03
CA TYR A 162 -13.06 4.76 11.33
C TYR A 162 -12.73 5.62 10.09
N TYR A 163 -12.97 5.08 8.87
CA TYR A 163 -12.59 5.77 7.62
C TYR A 163 -13.74 6.40 6.80
N PRO A 164 -15.05 6.33 7.17
CA PRO A 164 -16.13 6.86 6.31
C PRO A 164 -15.98 8.35 5.98
N ASP A 165 -15.33 9.11 6.88
CA ASP A 165 -15.13 10.56 6.73
C ASP A 165 -13.82 10.92 6.00
N PHE A 166 -13.08 9.92 5.50
CA PHE A 166 -11.85 10.15 4.74
C PHE A 166 -12.06 9.90 3.24
N PRO A 167 -12.37 10.95 2.46
CA PRO A 167 -12.76 10.81 1.05
C PRO A 167 -11.64 10.26 0.15
N PHE A 168 -10.40 10.34 0.61
CA PHE A 168 -9.22 9.84 -0.08
C PHE A 168 -9.00 8.33 0.07
N ILE A 169 -9.66 7.64 1.00
CA ILE A 169 -9.57 6.17 1.12
C ILE A 169 -10.45 5.55 0.03
N GLU A 170 -9.78 4.98 -0.97
CA GLU A 170 -10.45 4.45 -2.16
C GLU A 170 -10.69 2.95 -2.10
N SER A 171 -9.82 2.21 -1.41
CA SER A 171 -9.87 0.75 -1.32
C SER A 171 -9.16 0.21 -0.07
N ILE A 172 -9.57 -1.00 0.34
CA ILE A 172 -9.03 -1.73 1.49
C ILE A 172 -8.79 -3.18 1.08
#